data_e828a08d82b17ff1db41b7a3f7a9359f
#
_entry.id   e828a08d82b17ff1db41b7a3f7a9359f
#
_cell.length_a   1.000
_cell.length_b   1.000
_cell.length_c   1.000
_cell.angle_alpha   90.00
_cell.angle_beta   90.00
_cell.angle_gamma   90.00
#
_symmetry.space_group_name_H-M   'P 1'
#
loop_
_entity.id
_entity.type
_entity.pdbx_description
1 polymer ?
#
loop_
_entity_poly.entity_id
_entity_poly.type
_entity_poly.pdbx_seq_one_letter_code
_entity_poly.pdbx_strand_id
1 'polypeptide(L)'
;MQIAILSFFHYFTHMFKKRESIFEVEEGKFLSPKFDKNGLIPVTTTDHKSGDVLMHGYMNEESLKQTIEKKEACYWSRSRNSLWHKGKTSGFVQKVIDIRIDDDQDALWMTVDIGNGASCHVGYKSCFYRSIPLGIINDSEKVKLEFKEKDKKFDPKKVYKSQPNPTKL
;
A
#
# COMPACT_ATOMS: atom_id res chain seq x y z
N MET A 1 55.01 -6.23 -10.59
CA MET A 1 53.69 -6.64 -11.11
C MET A 1 52.64 -6.23 -10.08
N GLN A 2 52.11 -4.99 -10.27
CA GLN A 2 51.13 -4.38 -9.33
C GLN A 2 49.74 -4.77 -9.78
N ILE A 3 49.05 -5.52 -8.93
CA ILE A 3 47.64 -5.88 -9.17
C ILE A 3 46.80 -4.70 -8.69
N ALA A 4 46.17 -3.98 -9.64
CA ALA A 4 45.23 -2.94 -9.36
C ALA A 4 43.93 -3.57 -8.84
N ILE A 5 43.64 -3.36 -7.57
CA ILE A 5 42.35 -3.70 -6.96
C ILE A 5 41.36 -2.62 -7.43
N LEU A 6 40.56 -2.93 -8.44
CA LEU A 6 39.41 -2.14 -8.83
C LEU A 6 38.33 -2.29 -7.74
N SER A 7 38.27 -1.31 -6.84
CA SER A 7 37.14 -1.18 -5.91
C SER A 7 35.89 -0.83 -6.72
N PHE A 8 35.00 -1.81 -6.87
CA PHE A 8 33.63 -1.57 -7.34
C PHE A 8 32.90 -0.74 -6.28
N PHE A 9 32.99 0.58 -6.38
CA PHE A 9 32.04 1.48 -5.75
C PHE A 9 30.69 1.25 -6.45
N HIS A 10 29.80 0.46 -5.83
CA HIS A 10 28.38 0.49 -6.15
C HIS A 10 27.88 1.89 -5.83
N TYR A 11 27.81 2.73 -6.85
CA TYR A 11 27.00 3.93 -6.78
C TYR A 11 25.55 3.46 -6.57
N PHE A 12 25.09 3.52 -5.33
CA PHE A 12 23.66 3.54 -5.03
C PHE A 12 23.12 4.84 -5.62
N THR A 13 22.77 4.84 -6.87
CA THR A 13 21.97 5.90 -7.45
C THR A 13 20.60 5.81 -6.79
N HIS A 14 20.34 6.68 -5.82
CA HIS A 14 19.00 6.85 -5.27
C HIS A 14 18.06 7.12 -6.45
N MET A 15 17.02 6.32 -6.58
CA MET A 15 16.07 6.43 -7.69
C MET A 15 15.26 7.72 -7.61
N PHE A 16 15.03 8.23 -6.41
CA PHE A 16 14.30 9.45 -6.16
C PHE A 16 15.25 10.61 -5.86
N LYS A 17 14.85 11.83 -6.23
CA LYS A 17 15.65 13.01 -5.94
C LYS A 17 15.84 13.18 -4.43
N LYS A 18 17.06 13.59 -4.01
CA LYS A 18 17.33 13.96 -2.63
C LYS A 18 16.55 15.23 -2.26
N ARG A 19 16.03 15.26 -1.05
CA ARG A 19 15.32 16.42 -0.46
C ARG A 19 16.33 17.49 -0.08
N GLU A 20 16.35 18.61 -0.80
CA GLU A 20 17.38 19.67 -0.62
C GLU A 20 16.81 20.97 -0.06
N SER A 21 15.57 21.32 -0.41
CA SER A 21 14.88 22.49 0.11
C SER A 21 13.39 22.25 0.25
N ILE A 22 12.72 23.00 1.13
CA ILE A 22 11.27 22.97 1.31
C ILE A 22 10.59 23.34 -0.01
N PHE A 23 11.00 24.41 -0.67
CA PHE A 23 10.44 24.85 -1.94
C PHE A 23 10.47 23.76 -3.02
N GLU A 24 11.61 23.06 -3.16
CA GLU A 24 11.69 21.96 -4.14
C GLU A 24 10.81 20.77 -3.80
N VAL A 25 10.57 20.51 -2.52
CA VAL A 25 9.71 19.44 -2.07
C VAL A 25 8.24 19.78 -2.32
N GLU A 26 7.80 20.99 -1.91
CA GLU A 26 6.38 21.37 -1.92
C GLU A 26 5.91 21.90 -3.29
N GLU A 27 6.80 22.59 -4.04
CA GLU A 27 6.43 23.25 -5.30
C GLU A 27 7.27 22.79 -6.49
N GLY A 28 8.27 21.94 -6.27
CA GLY A 28 9.13 21.40 -7.32
C GLY A 28 8.45 20.31 -8.17
N LYS A 29 9.15 19.87 -9.22
CA LYS A 29 8.62 18.88 -10.18
C LYS A 29 9.21 17.48 -10.00
N PHE A 30 10.10 17.30 -9.03
CA PHE A 30 10.78 16.02 -8.85
C PHE A 30 10.20 15.23 -7.69
N LEU A 31 10.05 13.94 -7.91
CA LEU A 31 9.64 13.00 -6.86
C LEU A 31 10.79 12.82 -5.85
N SER A 32 10.55 13.24 -4.61
CA SER A 32 11.49 13.21 -3.48
C SER A 32 10.81 12.66 -2.22
N PRO A 33 10.34 11.39 -2.22
CA PRO A 33 9.50 10.84 -1.17
C PRO A 33 10.21 10.86 0.18
N LYS A 34 9.46 11.14 1.24
CA LYS A 34 9.91 11.05 2.62
C LYS A 34 9.45 9.73 3.22
N PHE A 35 10.37 8.79 3.30
CA PHE A 35 10.14 7.56 4.03
C PHE A 35 10.34 7.77 5.53
N ASP A 36 9.58 7.05 6.35
CA ASP A 36 9.74 7.08 7.80
C ASP A 36 11.07 6.44 8.25
N LYS A 37 11.32 6.39 9.57
CA LYS A 37 12.53 5.78 10.16
C LYS A 37 12.70 4.28 9.83
N ASN A 38 11.65 3.61 9.37
CA ASN A 38 11.69 2.22 8.94
C ASN A 38 11.81 2.08 7.41
N GLY A 39 12.00 3.19 6.69
CA GLY A 39 12.06 3.22 5.23
C GLY A 39 10.70 3.03 4.56
N LEU A 40 9.59 3.43 5.20
CA LEU A 40 8.23 3.22 4.72
C LEU A 40 7.49 4.54 4.50
N ILE A 41 6.66 4.58 3.45
CA ILE A 41 5.69 5.64 3.19
C ILE A 41 4.28 5.04 3.22
N PRO A 42 3.30 5.67 3.89
CA PRO A 42 1.93 5.21 3.91
C PRO A 42 1.28 5.42 2.53
N VAL A 43 0.35 4.54 2.18
CA VAL A 43 -0.44 4.65 0.95
C VAL A 43 -1.90 4.29 1.20
N THR A 44 -2.80 5.20 0.86
CA THR A 44 -4.24 4.96 0.83
C THR A 44 -4.64 4.64 -0.60
N THR A 45 -5.35 3.52 -0.78
CA THR A 45 -5.75 3.04 -2.11
C THR A 45 -7.26 3.10 -2.27
N THR A 46 -7.73 3.72 -3.35
CA THR A 46 -9.15 3.90 -3.68
C THR A 46 -9.51 3.24 -5.02
N ASP A 47 -10.78 2.89 -5.17
CA ASP A 47 -11.35 2.42 -6.43
C ASP A 47 -11.52 3.62 -7.39
N HIS A 48 -10.97 3.54 -8.59
CA HIS A 48 -11.03 4.64 -9.58
C HIS A 48 -12.46 4.94 -10.06
N LYS A 49 -13.40 4.00 -9.98
CA LYS A 49 -14.79 4.19 -10.42
C LYS A 49 -15.66 4.80 -9.33
N SER A 50 -15.60 4.26 -8.13
CA SER A 50 -16.49 4.67 -7.04
C SER A 50 -15.87 5.70 -6.08
N GLY A 51 -14.53 5.81 -6.06
CA GLY A 51 -13.82 6.61 -5.06
C GLY A 51 -13.73 5.95 -3.67
N ASP A 52 -14.32 4.76 -3.51
CA ASP A 52 -14.29 4.05 -2.23
C ASP A 52 -12.85 3.76 -1.79
N VAL A 53 -12.55 3.98 -0.53
CA VAL A 53 -11.29 3.53 0.06
C VAL A 53 -11.29 2.00 0.11
N LEU A 54 -10.33 1.40 -0.58
CA LEU A 54 -10.19 -0.06 -0.66
C LEU A 54 -9.30 -0.63 0.44
N MET A 55 -8.16 0.02 0.67
CA MET A 55 -7.22 -0.39 1.70
C MET A 55 -6.23 0.72 2.03
N HIS A 56 -5.55 0.54 3.16
CA HIS A 56 -4.39 1.31 3.55
C HIS A 56 -3.19 0.35 3.67
N GLY A 57 -2.04 0.76 3.17
CA GLY A 57 -0.82 -0.04 3.17
C GLY A 57 0.43 0.82 3.32
N TYR A 58 1.58 0.20 3.09
CA TYR A 58 2.87 0.87 3.13
C TYR A 58 3.70 0.45 1.92
N MET A 59 4.56 1.35 1.47
CA MET A 59 5.56 1.08 0.45
C MET A 59 6.95 1.44 1.00
N ASN A 60 7.95 0.65 0.64
CA ASN A 60 9.35 1.08 0.69
C ASN A 60 9.77 1.57 -0.69
N GLU A 61 11.00 2.06 -0.84
CA GLU A 61 11.53 2.58 -2.10
C GLU A 61 11.36 1.57 -3.25
N GLU A 62 11.70 0.31 -3.02
CA GLU A 62 11.60 -0.76 -4.04
C GLU A 62 10.15 -1.06 -4.43
N SER A 63 9.21 -1.12 -3.47
CA SER A 63 7.80 -1.37 -3.78
C SER A 63 7.15 -0.20 -4.53
N LEU A 64 7.52 1.04 -4.21
CA LEU A 64 7.05 2.21 -4.95
C LEU A 64 7.59 2.19 -6.39
N LYS A 65 8.88 1.91 -6.57
CA LYS A 65 9.49 1.72 -7.88
C LYS A 65 8.75 0.67 -8.71
N GLN A 66 8.57 -0.53 -8.15
CA GLN A 66 7.88 -1.61 -8.85
C GLN A 66 6.43 -1.26 -9.19
N THR A 67 5.76 -0.49 -8.35
CA THR A 67 4.39 -0.02 -8.61
C THR A 67 4.37 0.91 -9.82
N ILE A 68 5.29 1.86 -9.90
CA ILE A 68 5.41 2.80 -11.03
C ILE A 68 5.72 2.05 -12.33
N GLU A 69 6.71 1.16 -12.31
CA GLU A 69 7.16 0.44 -13.50
C GLU A 69 6.11 -0.55 -14.03
N LYS A 70 5.48 -1.33 -13.14
CA LYS A 70 4.52 -2.38 -13.51
C LYS A 70 3.11 -1.84 -13.73
N LYS A 71 2.80 -0.65 -13.22
CA LYS A 71 1.43 -0.12 -13.14
C LYS A 71 0.48 -1.08 -12.41
N GLU A 72 1.01 -1.83 -11.47
CA GLU A 72 0.30 -2.75 -10.59
C GLU A 72 0.77 -2.54 -9.15
N ALA A 73 -0.16 -2.54 -8.20
CA ALA A 73 0.14 -2.19 -6.82
C ALA A 73 1.07 -3.20 -6.15
N CYS A 74 2.25 -2.74 -5.78
CA CYS A 74 3.24 -3.45 -4.98
C CYS A 74 3.40 -2.73 -3.64
N TYR A 75 3.19 -3.44 -2.54
CA TYR A 75 3.29 -2.93 -1.19
C TYR A 75 4.46 -3.54 -0.44
N TRP A 76 4.80 -2.96 0.70
CA TRP A 76 5.64 -3.58 1.70
C TRP A 76 4.79 -4.18 2.81
N SER A 77 4.87 -5.48 3.00
CA SER A 77 4.18 -6.16 4.09
C SER A 77 4.99 -6.06 5.38
N ARG A 78 4.56 -5.20 6.32
CA ARG A 78 5.23 -5.03 7.63
C ARG A 78 5.28 -6.32 8.45
N SER A 79 4.21 -7.10 8.44
CA SER A 79 4.13 -8.34 9.24
C SER A 79 4.99 -9.48 8.68
N ARG A 80 5.26 -9.49 7.37
CA ARG A 80 6.11 -10.49 6.70
C ARG A 80 7.51 -9.99 6.38
N ASN A 81 7.75 -8.68 6.58
CA ASN A 81 8.98 -7.99 6.22
C ASN A 81 9.40 -8.28 4.76
N SER A 82 8.47 -8.12 3.82
CA SER A 82 8.69 -8.50 2.42
C SER A 82 7.85 -7.70 1.45
N LEU A 83 8.36 -7.62 0.22
CA LEU A 83 7.62 -7.10 -0.92
C LEU A 83 6.35 -7.92 -1.16
N TRP A 84 5.25 -7.22 -1.41
CA TRP A 84 3.94 -7.83 -1.65
C TRP A 84 3.27 -7.25 -2.89
N HIS A 85 3.37 -7.97 -4.00
CA HIS A 85 2.60 -7.69 -5.20
C HIS A 85 1.14 -8.08 -4.95
N LYS A 86 0.26 -7.11 -4.94
CA LYS A 86 -1.16 -7.29 -4.63
C LYS A 86 -1.84 -8.12 -5.71
N GLY A 87 -2.48 -9.20 -5.30
CA GLY A 87 -3.17 -10.11 -6.22
C GLY A 87 -2.32 -11.25 -6.77
N LYS A 88 -1.01 -11.29 -6.55
CA LYS A 88 -0.15 -12.38 -7.05
C LYS A 88 -0.65 -13.78 -6.65
N THR A 89 -1.21 -13.92 -5.46
CA THR A 89 -1.76 -15.20 -4.97
C THR A 89 -3.24 -15.35 -5.26
N SER A 90 -4.02 -14.28 -5.06
CA SER A 90 -5.48 -14.33 -5.15
C SER A 90 -6.05 -14.13 -6.56
N GLY A 91 -5.23 -13.65 -7.50
CA GLY A 91 -5.68 -13.21 -8.82
C GLY A 91 -6.30 -11.81 -8.84
N PHE A 92 -6.56 -11.20 -7.67
CA PHE A 92 -7.16 -9.86 -7.56
C PHE A 92 -6.09 -8.78 -7.59
N VAL A 93 -5.49 -8.58 -8.77
CA VAL A 93 -4.49 -7.54 -9.01
C VAL A 93 -5.15 -6.16 -8.95
N GLN A 94 -4.44 -5.18 -8.43
CA GLN A 94 -4.84 -3.78 -8.44
C GLN A 94 -4.06 -3.07 -9.55
N LYS A 95 -4.71 -2.80 -10.68
CA LYS A 95 -4.11 -2.02 -11.78
C LYS A 95 -4.12 -0.55 -11.41
N VAL A 96 -2.96 0.07 -11.41
CA VAL A 96 -2.81 1.47 -11.02
C VAL A 96 -3.24 2.39 -12.14
N ILE A 97 -4.15 3.31 -11.82
CA ILE A 97 -4.65 4.35 -12.74
C ILE A 97 -3.93 5.67 -12.48
N ASP A 98 -3.74 6.02 -11.19
CA ASP A 98 -3.07 7.25 -10.79
C ASP A 98 -2.39 7.06 -9.42
N ILE A 99 -1.29 7.77 -9.19
CA ILE A 99 -0.62 7.88 -7.90
C ILE A 99 -0.35 9.36 -7.67
N ARG A 100 -0.83 9.86 -6.54
CA ARG A 100 -0.55 11.20 -6.04
C ARG A 100 0.26 11.13 -4.77
N ILE A 101 1.07 12.13 -4.58
CA ILE A 101 1.83 12.33 -3.35
C ILE A 101 1.37 13.65 -2.74
N ASP A 102 1.35 13.76 -1.42
CA ASP A 102 0.97 14.98 -0.73
C ASP A 102 2.05 16.08 -0.82
N ASP A 103 1.80 17.24 -0.23
CA ASP A 103 2.61 18.44 -0.38
C ASP A 103 4.03 18.27 0.17
N ASP A 104 4.20 17.64 1.32
CA ASP A 104 5.54 17.38 1.89
C ASP A 104 6.12 16.01 1.52
N GLN A 105 5.45 15.31 0.60
CA GLN A 105 5.83 14.04 0.00
C GLN A 105 6.05 12.89 1.01
N ASP A 106 5.20 12.80 2.04
CA ASP A 106 5.29 11.76 3.07
C ASP A 106 4.09 10.80 3.10
N ALA A 107 3.08 11.00 2.22
CA ALA A 107 1.96 10.10 2.06
C ALA A 107 1.53 9.95 0.59
N LEU A 108 1.07 8.76 0.22
CA LEU A 108 0.61 8.43 -1.13
C LEU A 108 -0.90 8.20 -1.16
N TRP A 109 -1.53 8.72 -2.20
CA TRP A 109 -2.87 8.32 -2.60
C TRP A 109 -2.82 7.66 -3.97
N MET A 110 -3.28 6.41 -4.04
CA MET A 110 -3.28 5.60 -5.26
C MET A 110 -4.71 5.22 -5.65
N THR A 111 -5.09 5.50 -6.90
CA THR A 111 -6.35 5.03 -7.47
C THR A 111 -6.10 3.81 -8.36
N VAL A 112 -6.92 2.77 -8.19
CA VAL A 112 -6.73 1.50 -8.87
C VAL A 112 -8.01 0.98 -9.52
N ASP A 113 -7.86 0.21 -10.60
CA ASP A 113 -8.91 -0.65 -11.12
C ASP A 113 -8.76 -2.06 -10.53
N ILE A 114 -9.79 -2.52 -9.85
CA ILE A 114 -9.90 -3.88 -9.32
C ILE A 114 -10.88 -4.76 -10.09
N GLY A 115 -11.47 -4.24 -11.17
CA GLY A 115 -12.55 -4.92 -11.89
C GLY A 115 -13.70 -5.30 -10.94
N ASN A 116 -14.12 -6.56 -11.02
CA ASN A 116 -15.11 -7.13 -10.10
C ASN A 116 -14.48 -7.79 -8.85
N GLY A 117 -13.19 -7.51 -8.59
CA GLY A 117 -12.42 -8.15 -7.52
C GLY A 117 -12.65 -7.56 -6.13
N ALA A 118 -11.74 -7.94 -5.23
CA ALA A 118 -11.74 -7.48 -3.86
C ALA A 118 -10.33 -7.12 -3.39
N SER A 119 -10.22 -6.11 -2.56
CA SER A 119 -8.95 -5.73 -1.91
C SER A 119 -8.74 -6.45 -0.59
N CYS A 120 -9.82 -6.79 0.12
CA CYS A 120 -9.76 -7.43 1.41
C CYS A 120 -9.51 -8.95 1.30
N HIS A 121 -8.56 -9.47 2.09
CA HIS A 121 -8.29 -10.91 2.15
C HIS A 121 -9.44 -11.72 2.77
N VAL A 122 -10.35 -11.05 3.51
CA VAL A 122 -11.57 -11.67 4.08
C VAL A 122 -12.66 -11.87 3.01
N GLY A 123 -12.47 -11.29 1.81
CA GLY A 123 -13.38 -11.44 0.68
C GLY A 123 -14.25 -10.24 0.36
N TYR A 124 -14.25 -9.19 1.16
CA TYR A 124 -14.98 -7.95 0.89
C TYR A 124 -14.24 -7.07 -0.13
N LYS A 125 -14.99 -6.20 -0.84
CA LYS A 125 -14.42 -5.25 -1.79
C LYS A 125 -13.37 -4.38 -1.12
N SER A 126 -13.72 -3.78 0.02
CA SER A 126 -12.85 -2.92 0.83
C SER A 126 -12.36 -3.62 2.10
N CYS A 127 -11.18 -3.26 2.59
CA CYS A 127 -10.73 -3.59 3.95
C CYS A 127 -11.52 -2.81 5.01
N PHE A 128 -12.17 -1.71 4.63
CA PHE A 128 -12.99 -0.86 5.49
C PHE A 128 -14.48 -1.20 5.40
N TYR A 129 -14.80 -2.49 5.31
CA TYR A 129 -16.18 -3.00 5.18
C TYR A 129 -17.03 -2.88 6.45
N ARG A 130 -16.47 -2.38 7.55
CA ARG A 130 -17.16 -2.14 8.83
C ARG A 130 -16.93 -0.71 9.30
N SER A 131 -17.94 -0.11 9.92
CA SER A 131 -17.83 1.18 10.58
C SER A 131 -17.86 1.05 12.10
N ILE A 132 -17.26 2.02 12.76
CA ILE A 132 -17.36 2.26 14.20
C ILE A 132 -18.55 3.18 14.40
N PRO A 133 -19.57 2.80 15.21
CA PRO A 133 -20.66 3.71 15.52
C PRO A 133 -20.16 4.94 16.27
N LEU A 134 -20.70 6.10 15.94
CA LEU A 134 -20.40 7.35 16.63
C LEU A 134 -21.44 7.61 17.72
N GLY A 135 -21.03 8.22 18.81
CA GLY A 135 -21.89 8.59 19.92
C GLY A 135 -21.28 8.30 21.28
N ILE A 136 -22.13 8.22 22.32
CA ILE A 136 -21.71 7.96 23.69
C ILE A 136 -21.33 6.48 23.83
N ILE A 137 -20.15 6.20 24.35
CA ILE A 137 -19.69 4.86 24.71
C ILE A 137 -19.92 4.70 26.21
N ASN A 138 -20.74 3.72 26.58
CA ASN A 138 -20.90 3.32 27.98
C ASN A 138 -19.78 2.33 28.32
N ASP A 139 -19.07 2.56 29.41
CA ASP A 139 -17.93 1.72 29.85
C ASP A 139 -18.31 0.25 30.13
N SER A 140 -19.61 0.01 30.39
CA SER A 140 -20.14 -1.35 30.61
C SER A 140 -20.42 -2.13 29.31
N GLU A 141 -20.39 -1.50 28.14
CA GLU A 141 -20.74 -2.12 26.87
C GLU A 141 -19.56 -2.13 25.90
N LYS A 142 -19.36 -3.28 25.24
CA LYS A 142 -18.39 -3.37 24.15
C LYS A 142 -18.93 -2.73 22.90
N VAL A 143 -18.14 -1.87 22.26
CA VAL A 143 -18.51 -1.23 20.98
C VAL A 143 -18.65 -2.30 19.89
N LYS A 144 -19.83 -2.40 19.28
CA LYS A 144 -20.13 -3.33 18.19
C LYS A 144 -19.91 -2.64 16.85
N LEU A 145 -19.16 -3.29 15.95
CA LEU A 145 -18.96 -2.78 14.59
C LEU A 145 -20.18 -3.03 13.72
N GLU A 146 -20.48 -2.09 12.83
CA GLU A 146 -21.54 -2.18 11.84
C GLU A 146 -20.98 -2.58 10.47
N PHE A 147 -21.55 -3.63 9.86
CA PHE A 147 -21.14 -4.05 8.52
C PHE A 147 -21.75 -3.11 7.45
N LYS A 148 -20.92 -2.51 6.62
CA LYS A 148 -21.32 -1.68 5.48
C LYS A 148 -21.37 -2.47 4.17
N GLU A 149 -20.55 -3.51 4.03
CA GLU A 149 -20.65 -4.48 2.95
C GLU A 149 -21.30 -5.77 3.49
N LYS A 150 -22.39 -6.23 2.83
CA LYS A 150 -23.12 -7.43 3.25
C LYS A 150 -22.52 -8.70 2.64
N ASP A 151 -22.07 -8.61 1.39
CA ASP A 151 -21.69 -9.78 0.61
C ASP A 151 -20.20 -9.80 0.30
N LYS A 152 -19.59 -10.96 0.45
CA LYS A 152 -18.23 -11.20 0.03
C LYS A 152 -18.14 -11.41 -1.48
N LYS A 153 -17.12 -10.87 -2.12
CA LYS A 153 -16.84 -11.07 -3.54
C LYS A 153 -16.26 -12.46 -3.84
N PHE A 154 -15.64 -13.09 -2.83
CA PHE A 154 -15.11 -14.45 -2.92
C PHE A 154 -15.08 -15.13 -1.55
N ASP A 155 -14.97 -16.47 -1.56
CA ASP A 155 -14.72 -17.27 -0.36
C ASP A 155 -13.20 -17.36 -0.10
N PRO A 156 -12.70 -16.79 1.01
CA PRO A 156 -11.27 -16.83 1.33
C PRO A 156 -10.71 -18.25 1.45
N LYS A 157 -11.49 -19.21 1.93
CA LYS A 157 -11.08 -20.61 2.07
C LYS A 157 -10.77 -21.25 0.73
N LYS A 158 -11.56 -20.92 -0.31
CA LYS A 158 -11.33 -21.41 -1.68
C LYS A 158 -10.10 -20.76 -2.32
N VAL A 159 -9.89 -19.46 -2.11
CA VAL A 159 -8.79 -18.69 -2.73
C VAL A 159 -7.46 -18.98 -2.05
N TYR A 160 -7.41 -18.89 -0.73
CA TYR A 160 -6.13 -18.99 0.02
C TYR A 160 -5.83 -20.40 0.52
N LYS A 161 -6.80 -21.32 0.47
CA LYS A 161 -6.62 -22.73 0.88
C LYS A 161 -5.97 -22.86 2.27
N SER A 162 -4.78 -23.46 2.31
CA SER A 162 -3.98 -23.68 3.54
C SER A 162 -3.05 -22.52 3.91
N GLN A 163 -3.08 -21.40 3.18
CA GLN A 163 -2.20 -20.28 3.52
C GLN A 163 -2.61 -19.66 4.87
N PRO A 164 -1.65 -19.30 5.72
CA PRO A 164 -1.97 -18.72 7.01
C PRO A 164 -2.66 -17.35 6.84
N ASN A 165 -3.61 -17.07 7.74
CA ASN A 165 -4.27 -15.77 7.79
C ASN A 165 -3.20 -14.70 8.08
N PRO A 166 -3.14 -13.60 7.30
CA PRO A 166 -2.19 -12.53 7.54
C PRO A 166 -2.46 -11.75 8.84
N THR A 167 -3.68 -11.82 9.39
CA THR A 167 -4.01 -11.24 10.70
C THR A 167 -3.38 -12.10 11.80
N LYS A 168 -2.55 -11.47 12.63
CA LYS A 168 -1.96 -12.08 13.82
C LYS A 168 -2.69 -11.57 15.05
N LEU A 169 -2.93 -12.46 16.03
CA LEU A 169 -3.47 -12.13 17.35
C LEU A 169 -2.33 -11.88 18.33
#